data_6aec6f6542bc6af78fa2ac9afd8e25cd
#
_entry.id   6aec6f6542bc6af78fa2ac9afd8e25cd
#
_cell.length_a   1.000
_cell.length_b   1.000
_cell.length_c   1.000
_cell.angle_alpha   90.00
_cell.angle_beta   90.00
_cell.angle_gamma   90.00
#
_symmetry.space_group_name_H-M   'P 1'
#
loop_
_entity.id
_entity.type
_entity.pdbx_description
1 polymer ?
#
loop_
_entity_poly.entity_id
_entity_poly.type
_entity_poly.pdbx_seq_one_letter_code
_entity_poly.pdbx_strand_id
1 'polypeptide(L)'
;ELLPGHHYEHALEDLAGWEYIWVLFWFDRNPGWRPKVLPPRSRSGRKGVFATRSPHRPNPLGLSVLRLERIDGLTLHVRDVDMLDGTPVFDIKPYVAYTDAIVDARAGWLEDPGDAGAAVDPVAGWQVDWSPLAAEQADWIEQQTQ
;
A
#
# COMPACT_ATOMS: atom_id res chain seq x y z
N GLU A 1 -9.33 11.34 3.77
CA GLU A 1 -10.37 12.16 4.41
C GLU A 1 -11.64 11.34 4.54
N LEU A 2 -12.32 11.43 5.71
CA LEU A 2 -13.60 10.78 5.97
C LEU A 2 -14.76 11.69 5.60
N LEU A 3 -15.89 11.09 5.18
CA LEU A 3 -17.07 11.83 4.79
C LEU A 3 -17.74 12.50 6.02
N PRO A 4 -18.10 13.79 5.94
CA PRO A 4 -18.78 14.46 7.04
C PRO A 4 -20.21 13.96 7.22
N GLY A 5 -20.77 14.18 8.43
CA GLY A 5 -22.18 13.88 8.71
C GLY A 5 -22.49 12.45 9.12
N HIS A 6 -21.45 11.62 9.36
CA HIS A 6 -21.58 10.21 9.78
C HIS A 6 -21.07 9.95 11.21
N HIS A 7 -20.81 10.99 11.98
CA HIS A 7 -20.26 10.91 13.35
C HIS A 7 -18.88 10.20 13.41
N TYR A 8 -18.10 10.27 12.32
CA TYR A 8 -16.77 9.69 12.29
C TYR A 8 -15.78 10.39 13.22
N GLU A 9 -16.07 11.62 13.63
CA GLU A 9 -15.32 12.34 14.65
C GLU A 9 -15.20 11.51 15.94
N HIS A 10 -16.30 10.88 16.36
CA HIS A 10 -16.30 9.99 17.53
C HIS A 10 -15.61 8.66 17.26
N ALA A 11 -15.66 8.16 16.03
CA ALA A 11 -14.95 6.93 15.66
C ALA A 11 -13.42 7.11 15.61
N LEU A 12 -12.94 8.35 15.50
CA LEU A 12 -11.52 8.69 15.51
C LEU A 12 -10.97 8.96 16.93
N GLU A 13 -11.84 9.02 17.95
CA GLU A 13 -11.40 9.17 19.33
C GLU A 13 -10.40 8.05 19.68
N ASP A 14 -9.35 8.40 20.43
CA ASP A 14 -8.26 7.50 20.84
C ASP A 14 -7.37 6.92 19.73
N LEU A 15 -7.71 7.13 18.44
CA LEU A 15 -6.89 6.63 17.33
C LEU A 15 -5.52 7.33 17.24
N ALA A 16 -5.40 8.57 17.68
CA ALA A 16 -4.16 9.34 17.66
C ALA A 16 -3.02 8.74 18.52
N GLY A 17 -3.37 7.83 19.45
CA GLY A 17 -2.38 7.08 20.25
C GLY A 17 -1.69 5.93 19.50
N TRP A 18 -2.11 5.61 18.29
CA TRP A 18 -1.57 4.51 17.51
C TRP A 18 -0.58 5.01 16.47
N GLU A 19 0.57 4.36 16.39
CA GLU A 19 1.60 4.69 15.40
C GLU A 19 1.28 4.12 14.01
N TYR A 20 0.67 2.93 13.96
CA TYR A 20 0.30 2.25 12.73
C TYR A 20 -1.17 1.85 12.71
N ILE A 21 -1.75 1.89 11.53
CA ILE A 21 -3.12 1.50 11.26
C ILE A 21 -3.22 0.56 10.04
N TRP A 22 -4.14 -0.38 10.11
CA TRP A 22 -4.63 -1.10 8.94
C TRP A 22 -5.62 -0.24 8.18
N VAL A 23 -5.47 -0.19 6.87
CA VAL A 23 -6.44 0.44 5.97
C VAL A 23 -6.92 -0.59 4.96
N LEU A 24 -8.25 -0.80 4.95
CA LEU A 24 -8.94 -1.63 3.97
C LEU A 24 -9.50 -0.72 2.89
N PHE A 25 -9.21 -1.04 1.63
CA PHE A 25 -9.60 -0.21 0.50
C PHE A 25 -9.99 -1.04 -0.71
N TRP A 26 -10.58 -0.39 -1.69
CA TRP A 26 -11.06 -1.02 -2.90
C TRP A 26 -10.19 -0.68 -4.10
N PHE A 27 -9.78 -1.71 -4.85
CA PHE A 27 -9.15 -1.53 -6.16
C PHE A 27 -10.20 -1.20 -7.22
N ASP A 28 -10.83 -0.05 -7.10
CA ASP A 28 -11.98 0.41 -7.90
C ASP A 28 -11.69 0.52 -9.40
N ARG A 29 -10.42 0.76 -9.76
CA ARG A 29 -9.97 0.90 -11.15
C ARG A 29 -9.56 -0.43 -11.80
N ASN A 30 -9.76 -1.55 -11.11
CA ASN A 30 -9.37 -2.87 -11.63
C ASN A 30 -10.56 -3.61 -12.25
N PRO A 31 -10.66 -3.70 -13.60
CA PRO A 31 -11.80 -4.31 -14.27
C PRO A 31 -11.68 -5.83 -14.32
N GLY A 32 -12.13 -6.51 -13.27
CA GLY A 32 -12.24 -7.95 -13.25
C GLY A 32 -11.08 -8.70 -12.59
N TRP A 33 -11.24 -10.02 -12.43
CA TRP A 33 -10.32 -10.88 -11.72
C TRP A 33 -9.64 -11.90 -12.64
N ARG A 34 -8.53 -12.47 -12.16
CA ARG A 34 -7.77 -13.52 -12.86
C ARG A 34 -7.37 -14.60 -11.85
N PRO A 35 -7.58 -15.90 -12.15
CA PRO A 35 -7.21 -16.97 -11.22
C PRO A 35 -5.70 -17.08 -11.00
N LYS A 36 -4.90 -16.67 -11.99
CA LYS A 36 -3.44 -16.63 -11.91
C LYS A 36 -2.91 -15.29 -12.42
N VAL A 37 -1.96 -14.73 -11.70
CA VAL A 37 -1.27 -13.48 -12.02
C VAL A 37 0.24 -13.71 -12.08
N LEU A 38 0.96 -12.81 -12.71
CA LEU A 38 2.43 -12.78 -12.69
C LEU A 38 2.86 -11.66 -11.74
N PRO A 39 3.24 -11.97 -10.50
CA PRO A 39 3.75 -10.95 -9.58
C PRO A 39 5.10 -10.41 -10.08
N PRO A 40 5.42 -9.12 -9.84
CA PRO A 40 6.69 -8.53 -10.26
C PRO A 40 7.93 -9.26 -9.73
N ARG A 41 7.81 -9.87 -8.55
CA ARG A 41 8.91 -10.61 -7.90
C ARG A 41 8.99 -12.08 -8.29
N SER A 42 8.02 -12.63 -9.06
CA SER A 42 8.04 -14.03 -9.44
C SER A 42 8.88 -14.26 -10.68
N ARG A 43 9.91 -15.09 -10.54
CA ARG A 43 10.76 -15.58 -11.65
C ARG A 43 10.31 -16.97 -12.13
N SER A 44 9.60 -17.71 -11.30
CA SER A 44 9.10 -19.06 -11.58
C SER A 44 7.72 -19.08 -12.26
N GLY A 45 7.21 -17.91 -12.69
CA GLY A 45 5.99 -17.81 -13.47
C GLY A 45 4.76 -17.37 -12.68
N ARG A 46 3.58 -17.65 -13.24
CA ARG A 46 2.30 -17.18 -12.68
C ARG A 46 1.95 -17.90 -11.38
N LYS A 47 1.48 -17.13 -10.40
CA LYS A 47 1.01 -17.63 -9.10
C LYS A 47 -0.52 -17.53 -9.01
N GLY A 48 -1.14 -18.38 -8.20
CA GLY A 48 -2.55 -18.23 -7.85
C GLY A 48 -2.81 -16.86 -7.21
N VAL A 49 -3.89 -16.19 -7.57
CA VAL A 49 -4.16 -14.83 -7.12
C VAL A 49 -4.23 -14.72 -5.58
N PHE A 50 -4.74 -15.76 -4.91
CA PHE A 50 -4.83 -15.78 -3.45
C PHE A 50 -3.47 -15.96 -2.74
N ALA A 51 -2.46 -16.43 -3.46
CA ALA A 51 -1.07 -16.48 -2.97
C ALA A 51 -0.30 -15.16 -3.25
N THR A 52 -0.98 -14.10 -3.60
CA THR A 52 -0.41 -12.79 -3.94
C THR A 52 -1.24 -11.65 -3.34
N ARG A 53 -0.71 -10.44 -3.37
CA ARG A 53 -1.46 -9.20 -3.05
C ARG A 53 -1.93 -8.46 -4.30
N SER A 54 -2.02 -9.16 -5.44
CA SER A 54 -2.49 -8.57 -6.70
C SER A 54 -3.92 -8.03 -6.59
N PRO A 55 -4.24 -6.91 -7.25
CA PRO A 55 -5.58 -6.32 -7.29
C PRO A 55 -6.59 -7.14 -8.11
N HIS A 56 -6.13 -8.08 -8.97
CA HIS A 56 -6.98 -8.88 -9.86
C HIS A 56 -7.72 -10.01 -9.11
N ARG A 57 -8.40 -9.66 -8.03
CA ARG A 57 -9.06 -10.59 -7.11
C ARG A 57 -10.57 -10.66 -7.38
N PRO A 58 -11.26 -11.76 -7.02
CA PRO A 58 -12.73 -11.82 -7.08
C PRO A 58 -13.40 -10.71 -6.27
N ASN A 59 -12.90 -10.46 -5.05
CA ASN A 59 -13.21 -9.28 -4.25
C ASN A 59 -11.96 -8.40 -4.26
N PRO A 60 -11.93 -7.32 -5.03
CA PRO A 60 -10.72 -6.53 -5.24
C PRO A 60 -10.44 -5.60 -4.05
N LEU A 61 -10.29 -6.20 -2.86
CA LEU A 61 -9.95 -5.51 -1.62
C LEU A 61 -8.44 -5.45 -1.43
N GLY A 62 -7.95 -4.28 -1.07
CA GLY A 62 -6.60 -4.03 -0.62
C GLY A 62 -6.54 -3.93 0.91
N LEU A 63 -5.38 -4.24 1.46
CA LEU A 63 -5.09 -4.14 2.89
C LEU A 63 -3.65 -3.72 3.05
N SER A 64 -3.42 -2.55 3.65
CA SER A 64 -2.09 -2.01 3.89
C SER A 64 -1.95 -1.50 5.31
N VAL A 65 -0.74 -1.64 5.86
CA VAL A 65 -0.35 -1.00 7.12
C VAL A 65 0.26 0.35 6.77
N LEU A 66 -0.32 1.41 7.31
CA LEU A 66 0.15 2.78 7.11
C LEU A 66 0.61 3.36 8.43
N ARG A 67 1.64 4.20 8.39
CA ARG A 67 2.03 4.98 9.55
C ARG A 67 1.11 6.18 9.71
N LEU A 68 0.47 6.30 10.86
CA LEU A 68 -0.37 7.45 11.21
C LEU A 68 0.51 8.56 11.77
N GLU A 69 0.51 9.72 11.14
CA GLU A 69 1.28 10.87 11.60
C GLU A 69 0.48 11.82 12.49
N ARG A 70 -0.72 12.14 12.06
CA ARG A 70 -1.65 12.99 12.81
C ARG A 70 -3.08 12.88 12.28
N ILE A 71 -4.01 13.31 13.09
CA ILE A 71 -5.43 13.45 12.74
C ILE A 71 -5.79 14.93 12.85
N ASP A 72 -6.43 15.46 11.81
CA ASP A 72 -6.91 16.84 11.76
C ASP A 72 -8.38 16.84 11.33
N GLY A 73 -9.28 16.94 12.28
CA GLY A 73 -10.71 16.75 12.06
C GLY A 73 -11.00 15.37 11.47
N LEU A 74 -11.55 15.31 10.26
CA LEU A 74 -11.84 14.07 9.53
C LEU A 74 -10.70 13.63 8.59
N THR A 75 -9.56 14.31 8.62
CA THR A 75 -8.40 14.00 7.79
C THR A 75 -7.34 13.26 8.58
N LEU A 76 -6.97 12.06 8.15
CA LEU A 76 -5.84 11.30 8.66
C LEU A 76 -4.64 11.54 7.75
N HIS A 77 -3.54 12.03 8.32
CA HIS A 77 -2.28 12.17 7.62
C HIS A 77 -1.45 10.91 7.86
N VAL A 78 -1.08 10.25 6.78
CA VAL A 78 -0.42 8.93 6.81
C VAL A 78 0.79 8.89 5.90
N ARG A 79 1.73 7.97 6.19
CA ARG A 79 2.86 7.62 5.31
C ARG A 79 2.79 6.17 4.85
N ASP A 80 3.68 5.84 3.92
CA ASP A 80 3.86 4.50 3.35
C ASP A 80 2.62 4.04 2.56
N VAL A 81 1.97 5.00 1.89
CA VAL A 81 0.75 4.77 1.12
C VAL A 81 1.09 4.09 -0.21
N ASP A 82 0.46 2.94 -0.47
CA ASP A 82 0.54 2.19 -1.72
C ASP A 82 -0.77 2.21 -2.53
N MET A 83 -1.59 3.24 -2.31
CA MET A 83 -2.88 3.46 -2.95
C MET A 83 -2.80 4.62 -3.94
N LEU A 84 -3.58 4.55 -5.01
CA LEU A 84 -3.76 5.67 -5.93
C LEU A 84 -4.66 6.75 -5.30
N ASP A 85 -4.46 8.00 -5.73
CA ASP A 85 -5.35 9.09 -5.34
C ASP A 85 -6.80 8.80 -5.73
N GLY A 86 -7.73 9.11 -4.82
CA GLY A 86 -9.15 8.84 -4.97
C GLY A 86 -9.57 7.39 -4.72
N THR A 87 -8.66 6.50 -4.28
CA THR A 87 -9.00 5.12 -3.91
C THR A 87 -10.00 5.11 -2.74
N PRO A 88 -11.18 4.46 -2.89
CA PRO A 88 -12.14 4.36 -1.80
C PRO A 88 -11.62 3.50 -0.64
N VAL A 89 -11.69 4.05 0.57
CA VAL A 89 -11.35 3.35 1.82
C VAL A 89 -12.65 2.85 2.47
N PHE A 90 -12.65 1.59 2.90
CA PHE A 90 -13.80 0.95 3.53
C PHE A 90 -13.71 0.95 5.06
N ASP A 91 -12.52 0.73 5.60
CA ASP A 91 -12.36 0.56 7.04
C ASP A 91 -10.94 0.92 7.49
N ILE A 92 -10.81 1.29 8.75
CA ILE A 92 -9.56 1.61 9.41
C ILE A 92 -9.56 0.85 10.74
N LYS A 93 -8.42 0.20 11.07
CA LYS A 93 -8.24 -0.50 12.35
C LYS A 93 -6.86 -0.20 12.92
N PRO A 94 -6.70 -0.18 14.24
CA PRO A 94 -5.36 -0.09 14.81
C PRO A 94 -4.52 -1.32 14.44
N TYR A 95 -3.23 -1.11 14.19
CA TYR A 95 -2.26 -2.20 14.06
C TYR A 95 -1.77 -2.61 15.44
N VAL A 96 -1.98 -3.86 15.81
CA VAL A 96 -1.64 -4.40 17.13
C VAL A 96 -0.48 -5.38 16.98
N ALA A 97 0.75 -4.93 17.19
CA ALA A 97 1.96 -5.69 16.86
C ALA A 97 2.00 -7.10 17.49
N TYR A 98 1.59 -7.26 18.74
CA TYR A 98 1.62 -8.57 19.41
C TYR A 98 0.59 -9.57 18.86
N THR A 99 -0.39 -9.10 18.08
CA THR A 99 -1.44 -9.94 17.46
C THR A 99 -1.22 -10.07 15.96
N ASP A 100 -0.84 -8.98 15.31
CA ASP A 100 -0.80 -8.87 13.85
C ASP A 100 0.54 -9.32 13.25
N ALA A 101 1.63 -9.24 14.04
CA ALA A 101 2.94 -9.66 13.59
C ALA A 101 3.23 -11.11 14.01
N ILE A 102 3.29 -12.03 13.04
CA ILE A 102 3.76 -13.40 13.25
C ILE A 102 5.19 -13.47 12.74
N VAL A 103 6.13 -13.37 13.71
CA VAL A 103 7.57 -13.45 13.43
C VAL A 103 7.90 -14.86 12.93
N ASP A 104 8.79 -14.97 11.93
CA ASP A 104 9.25 -16.23 11.33
C ASP A 104 8.16 -17.03 10.59
N ALA A 105 7.02 -16.42 10.26
CA ALA A 105 6.03 -17.03 9.40
C ALA A 105 6.60 -17.26 7.99
N ARG A 106 6.44 -18.49 7.47
CA ARG A 106 6.89 -18.80 6.10
C ARG A 106 6.16 -17.94 5.08
N ALA A 107 6.90 -17.39 4.11
CA ALA A 107 6.39 -16.50 3.07
C ALA A 107 6.04 -17.23 1.75
N GLY A 108 5.93 -18.56 1.79
CA GLY A 108 5.52 -19.37 0.66
C GLY A 108 6.48 -19.24 -0.54
N TRP A 109 5.95 -19.00 -1.72
CA TRP A 109 6.74 -18.94 -2.95
C TRP A 109 7.82 -17.84 -2.98
N LEU A 110 7.75 -16.84 -2.09
CA LEU A 110 8.80 -15.82 -1.96
C LEU A 110 10.11 -16.39 -1.40
N GLU A 111 10.05 -17.57 -0.75
CA GLU A 111 11.21 -18.27 -0.21
C GLU A 111 11.74 -19.34 -1.19
N ASP A 112 11.04 -19.63 -2.29
CA ASP A 112 11.50 -20.61 -3.29
C ASP A 112 12.83 -20.15 -3.91
N PRO A 113 13.81 -21.03 -4.11
CA PRO A 113 15.14 -20.66 -4.60
C PRO A 113 15.13 -19.89 -5.94
N GLY A 114 14.12 -20.10 -6.77
CA GLY A 114 13.92 -19.36 -8.02
C GLY A 114 13.32 -17.97 -7.83
N ASP A 115 12.61 -17.75 -6.73
CA ASP A 115 11.91 -16.51 -6.39
C ASP A 115 12.53 -15.84 -5.14
N ALA A 116 13.24 -16.64 -4.30
CA ALA A 116 14.03 -16.14 -3.18
C ALA A 116 15.23 -15.35 -3.73
N GLY A 117 15.23 -14.12 -3.48
CA GLY A 117 16.32 -13.23 -3.85
C GLY A 117 15.94 -11.85 -3.40
N ALA A 118 16.96 -11.03 -3.12
CA ALA A 118 16.76 -9.64 -2.78
C ALA A 118 15.63 -9.09 -3.65
N ALA A 119 14.72 -8.34 -3.03
CA ALA A 119 13.77 -7.56 -3.79
C ALA A 119 14.55 -6.95 -4.95
N VAL A 120 14.37 -7.50 -6.14
CA VAL A 120 14.98 -6.89 -7.31
C VAL A 120 14.36 -5.54 -7.34
N ASP A 121 15.18 -4.53 -7.08
CA ASP A 121 14.76 -3.16 -7.32
C ASP A 121 14.17 -3.17 -8.73
N PRO A 122 12.87 -2.98 -8.90
CA PRO A 122 12.25 -3.05 -10.22
C PRO A 122 12.82 -2.01 -11.18
N VAL A 123 13.57 -1.05 -10.66
CA VAL A 123 14.31 -0.03 -11.42
C VAL A 123 15.82 -0.32 -11.52
N ALA A 124 16.32 -1.42 -10.90
CA ALA A 124 17.71 -1.81 -11.05
C ALA A 124 18.05 -2.04 -12.53
N GLY A 125 18.98 -1.27 -13.04
CA GLY A 125 19.37 -1.30 -14.46
C GLY A 125 18.56 -0.37 -15.38
N TRP A 126 17.56 0.34 -14.85
CA TRP A 126 16.91 1.43 -15.58
C TRP A 126 17.72 2.71 -15.40
N GLN A 127 17.97 3.37 -16.49
CA GLN A 127 18.46 4.75 -16.48
C GLN A 127 17.25 5.66 -16.69
N VAL A 128 17.04 6.57 -15.75
CA VAL A 128 15.98 7.57 -15.87
C VAL A 128 16.57 8.82 -16.48
N ASP A 129 16.23 9.09 -17.72
CA ASP A 129 16.59 10.34 -18.39
C ASP A 129 15.46 11.35 -18.16
N TRP A 130 15.75 12.37 -17.38
CA TRP A 130 14.81 13.44 -17.12
C TRP A 130 14.77 14.40 -18.32
N SER A 131 13.55 14.69 -18.80
CA SER A 131 13.42 15.82 -19.71
C SER A 131 13.80 17.12 -18.99
N PRO A 132 14.26 18.17 -19.70
CA PRO A 132 14.60 19.44 -19.06
C PRO A 132 13.49 20.01 -18.17
N LEU A 133 12.24 19.90 -18.62
CA LEU A 133 11.07 20.33 -17.86
C LEU A 133 10.85 19.48 -16.59
N ALA A 134 11.04 18.16 -16.66
CA ALA A 134 10.87 17.29 -15.50
C ALA A 134 11.97 17.53 -14.46
N ALA A 135 13.20 17.79 -14.88
CA ALA A 135 14.29 18.16 -13.98
C ALA A 135 14.00 19.50 -13.28
N GLU A 136 13.57 20.52 -14.01
CA GLU A 136 13.17 21.81 -13.45
C GLU A 136 12.02 21.67 -12.41
N GLN A 137 11.04 20.82 -12.70
CA GLN A 137 9.93 20.54 -11.77
C GLN A 137 10.40 19.82 -10.52
N ALA A 138 11.32 18.86 -10.64
CA ALA A 138 11.89 18.17 -9.49
C ALA A 138 12.68 19.12 -8.60
N ASP A 139 13.53 19.96 -9.18
CA ASP A 139 14.29 20.99 -8.45
C ASP A 139 13.35 21.96 -7.74
N TRP A 140 12.25 22.35 -8.38
CA TRP A 140 11.25 23.21 -7.75
C TRP A 140 10.61 22.55 -6.53
N ILE A 141 10.24 21.25 -6.61
CA ILE A 141 9.66 20.49 -5.49
C ILE A 141 10.65 20.43 -4.32
N GLU A 142 11.93 20.13 -4.58
CA GLU A 142 12.95 20.06 -3.53
C GLU A 142 13.11 21.39 -2.80
N GLN A 143 13.01 22.52 -3.50
CA GLN A 143 13.10 23.85 -2.90
C GLN A 143 11.88 24.21 -2.02
N GLN A 144 10.71 23.58 -2.24
CA GLN A 144 9.50 23.81 -1.44
C GLN A 144 9.43 22.91 -0.19
N THR A 145 10.28 21.90 -0.09
CA THR A 145 10.27 20.90 1.00
C THR A 145 11.38 21.11 2.04
N GLN A 146 12.22 22.15 1.88
CA GLN A 146 13.19 22.61 2.87
C GLN A 146 12.62 23.76 3.72
#